data_75b144e799c3000e07c11a4dca742f49
#
_entry.id   75b144e799c3000e07c11a4dca742f49
#
_cell.length_a   1.000
_cell.length_b   1.000
_cell.length_c   1.000
_cell.angle_alpha   90.00
_cell.angle_beta   90.00
_cell.angle_gamma   90.00
#
_symmetry.space_group_name_H-M   'P 1'
#
loop_
_entity.id
_entity.type
_entity.pdbx_description
1 polymer ?
#
loop_
_entity_poly.entity_id
_entity_poly.type
_entity_poly.pdbx_seq_one_letter_code
_entity_poly.pdbx_strand_id
1 'polypeptide(L)'
;MLRTHSAGSLDASHIGQTVTLSGWVDRRRDHGGVAFIDLRDASGIAQVVIRDEEIAHPLRNEFVLKVTGEVSRRPEGNANPNLPTGEIELIATDVEVLNESAPLPFQVSTAVADTETVGEEARLKYRYLDLRRPAAASALRLRSDVYKAIRDVLHAEDFTEVETPTLTRSTPEGARDFVVPARLHPGSWYALPQSPQLFKQLLMVGGVEKYFQIARCYRDEDFRADRQPEFTQLDIEMSFVDQEDVITLMESLIVAMWKTIGVEVQTPLPRITYAEAMAKYGSDKPDLRFGLEIVEATEYFAETPFRVFQAEYVGAVRMPGGASQPRKQLDAWQDWAKQRGARGLAYVLFNEDGTLGGPAAKNLSEAEQAGLAELVGAEAGDCVFFAAGSTKESRALLGAARVEIGRRLGYLNPDEFAFTWVVDAPMFEPAADAVASGDVAVGAGAWTAVHHAFTGPKPEFQDTFDTDPGSALAYAYDIVCNGSELGGGSIRIHREDVQKRVFEVMGISDEVAQEQFGFLLDAFKFGAPPHGGIALGMDRVLQHLSKTDSIREVIAFPKSGNGFDPLTAAPAPISAEQRAEAGVDFEPEDDDA
;
A
#
# COMPACT_ATOMS: atom_id res chain seq x y z
N MET A 1 13.16 16.21 -38.19
CA MET A 1 12.55 15.27 -37.19
C MET A 1 13.67 14.77 -36.30
N LEU A 2 13.49 14.74 -34.95
CA LEU A 2 14.53 14.31 -34.05
C LEU A 2 14.68 12.77 -33.99
N ARG A 3 13.65 12.03 -34.29
CA ARG A 3 13.67 10.57 -34.44
C ARG A 3 12.58 10.07 -35.38
N THR A 4 12.86 8.97 -36.08
CA THR A 4 11.87 8.25 -36.90
C THR A 4 11.30 7.04 -36.18
N HIS A 5 12.10 6.41 -35.32
CA HIS A 5 11.75 5.20 -34.54
C HIS A 5 12.20 5.35 -33.10
N SER A 6 11.59 4.59 -32.21
CA SER A 6 12.10 4.40 -30.86
C SER A 6 13.16 3.30 -30.83
N ALA A 7 14.15 3.41 -29.92
CA ALA A 7 15.30 2.51 -29.87
C ALA A 7 14.88 1.03 -29.67
N GLY A 8 13.97 0.77 -28.72
CA GLY A 8 13.48 -0.57 -28.42
C GLY A 8 12.46 -1.13 -29.40
N SER A 9 11.98 -0.34 -30.38
CA SER A 9 11.01 -0.79 -31.37
C SER A 9 11.64 -1.41 -32.63
N LEU A 10 12.97 -1.36 -32.75
CA LEU A 10 13.66 -1.91 -33.90
C LEU A 10 13.78 -3.43 -33.81
N ASP A 11 13.59 -4.09 -34.93
CA ASP A 11 13.73 -5.53 -35.11
C ASP A 11 14.28 -5.89 -36.49
N ALA A 12 14.33 -7.19 -36.82
CA ALA A 12 14.86 -7.68 -38.07
C ALA A 12 14.09 -7.20 -39.34
N SER A 13 12.83 -6.75 -39.20
CA SER A 13 12.04 -6.22 -40.31
C SER A 13 12.52 -4.83 -40.78
N HIS A 14 13.32 -4.18 -39.97
CA HIS A 14 13.91 -2.84 -40.26
C HIS A 14 15.27 -2.91 -40.97
N ILE A 15 15.85 -4.12 -41.15
CA ILE A 15 17.15 -4.30 -41.80
C ILE A 15 17.17 -3.68 -43.22
N GLY A 16 18.20 -2.87 -43.49
CA GLY A 16 18.37 -2.12 -44.75
C GLY A 16 17.67 -0.76 -44.75
N GLN A 17 16.89 -0.43 -43.73
CA GLN A 17 16.25 0.88 -43.60
C GLN A 17 17.21 1.90 -42.94
N THR A 18 17.18 3.11 -43.46
CA THR A 18 17.83 4.24 -42.78
C THR A 18 16.86 4.83 -41.77
N VAL A 19 17.25 4.84 -40.48
CA VAL A 19 16.45 5.34 -39.38
C VAL A 19 17.21 6.39 -38.58
N THR A 20 16.48 7.25 -37.89
CA THR A 20 17.03 8.20 -36.91
C THR A 20 16.49 7.85 -35.52
N LEU A 21 17.40 7.63 -34.58
CA LEU A 21 17.12 7.40 -33.17
C LEU A 21 17.56 8.59 -32.34
N SER A 22 16.89 8.83 -31.22
CA SER A 22 17.34 9.76 -30.17
C SER A 22 17.20 9.14 -28.80
N GLY A 23 18.21 9.28 -27.95
CA GLY A 23 18.23 8.67 -26.63
C GLY A 23 19.49 9.02 -25.85
N TRP A 24 19.64 8.38 -24.72
CA TRP A 24 20.80 8.50 -23.84
C TRP A 24 21.83 7.41 -24.13
N VAL A 25 23.12 7.72 -24.01
CA VAL A 25 24.19 6.73 -24.01
C VAL A 25 24.12 5.93 -22.70
N ASP A 26 23.55 4.75 -22.75
CA ASP A 26 23.49 3.84 -21.58
C ASP A 26 24.87 3.28 -21.27
N ARG A 27 25.55 2.80 -22.29
CA ARG A 27 26.88 2.20 -22.20
C ARG A 27 27.69 2.43 -23.47
N ARG A 28 28.99 2.68 -23.30
CA ARG A 28 29.97 2.70 -24.38
C ARG A 28 30.98 1.59 -24.21
N ARG A 29 31.35 0.94 -25.31
CA ARG A 29 32.40 -0.08 -25.42
C ARG A 29 33.23 0.21 -26.65
N ASP A 30 34.57 0.20 -26.52
CA ASP A 30 35.50 0.38 -27.63
C ASP A 30 36.15 -0.95 -27.96
N HIS A 31 36.18 -1.34 -29.24
CA HIS A 31 36.84 -2.54 -29.70
C HIS A 31 37.37 -2.34 -31.13
N GLY A 32 38.69 -2.45 -31.29
CA GLY A 32 39.35 -2.44 -32.59
C GLY A 32 39.13 -1.16 -33.43
N GLY A 33 39.09 0.03 -32.79
CA GLY A 33 38.86 1.30 -33.48
C GLY A 33 37.38 1.58 -33.81
N VAL A 34 36.44 0.78 -33.27
CA VAL A 34 34.99 0.95 -33.43
C VAL A 34 34.39 1.15 -32.05
N ALA A 35 33.54 2.13 -31.90
CA ALA A 35 32.74 2.34 -30.69
C ALA A 35 31.36 1.71 -30.84
N PHE A 36 30.97 0.95 -29.83
CA PHE A 36 29.63 0.39 -29.66
C PHE A 36 28.91 1.17 -28.56
N ILE A 37 27.83 1.82 -28.92
CA ILE A 37 26.98 2.59 -28.01
C ILE A 37 25.68 1.84 -27.80
N ASP A 38 25.34 1.53 -26.58
CA ASP A 38 23.99 1.12 -26.22
C ASP A 38 23.16 2.41 -26.02
N LEU A 39 22.32 2.74 -27.02
CA LEU A 39 21.47 3.93 -27.00
C LEU A 39 20.12 3.57 -26.41
N ARG A 40 19.78 4.22 -25.29
CA ARG A 40 18.56 3.95 -24.50
C ARG A 40 17.52 5.06 -24.69
N ASP A 41 16.29 4.65 -24.90
CA ASP A 41 15.12 5.52 -24.73
C ASP A 41 14.05 4.83 -23.84
N ALA A 42 12.86 5.40 -23.74
CA ALA A 42 11.78 4.85 -22.92
C ALA A 42 11.28 3.45 -23.39
N SER A 43 11.52 3.10 -24.65
CA SER A 43 11.08 1.83 -25.23
C SER A 43 12.09 0.69 -25.05
N GLY A 44 13.36 1.02 -24.81
CA GLY A 44 14.43 0.04 -24.68
C GLY A 44 15.78 0.55 -25.17
N ILE A 45 16.63 -0.40 -25.59
CA ILE A 45 18.02 -0.16 -26.00
C ILE A 45 18.23 -0.64 -27.43
N ALA A 46 18.94 0.14 -28.26
CA ALA A 46 19.48 -0.29 -29.53
C ALA A 46 21.00 -0.13 -29.53
N GLN A 47 21.73 -1.13 -30.06
CA GLN A 47 23.17 -1.00 -30.27
C GLN A 47 23.43 -0.11 -31.48
N VAL A 48 24.28 0.91 -31.31
CA VAL A 48 24.77 1.80 -32.35
C VAL A 48 26.26 1.54 -32.55
N VAL A 49 26.69 1.39 -33.80
CA VAL A 49 28.08 1.19 -34.19
C VAL A 49 28.60 2.47 -34.81
N ILE A 50 29.63 3.09 -34.20
CA ILE A 50 30.29 4.30 -34.69
C ILE A 50 31.74 3.93 -35.06
N ARG A 51 32.05 4.11 -36.36
CA ARG A 51 33.37 3.78 -36.90
C ARG A 51 34.31 4.99 -36.94
N ASP A 52 33.79 6.19 -36.78
CA ASP A 52 34.56 7.41 -36.70
C ASP A 52 35.00 7.66 -35.26
N GLU A 53 36.30 7.56 -35.04
CA GLU A 53 36.92 7.70 -33.73
C GLU A 53 36.82 9.13 -33.19
N GLU A 54 36.89 10.16 -34.07
CA GLU A 54 36.78 11.56 -33.66
C GLU A 54 35.37 11.87 -33.12
N ILE A 55 34.33 11.28 -33.73
CA ILE A 55 32.96 11.38 -33.28
C ILE A 55 32.75 10.58 -31.99
N ALA A 56 33.29 9.38 -31.90
CA ALA A 56 33.09 8.48 -30.77
C ALA A 56 33.82 8.94 -29.50
N HIS A 57 35.01 9.50 -29.63
CA HIS A 57 35.92 9.79 -28.51
C HIS A 57 35.32 10.71 -27.41
N PRO A 58 34.60 11.79 -27.72
CA PRO A 58 34.02 12.68 -26.71
C PRO A 58 32.77 12.11 -26.02
N LEU A 59 32.13 11.09 -26.57
CA LEU A 59 30.87 10.55 -26.03
C LEU A 59 31.07 9.91 -24.64
N ARG A 60 30.16 10.23 -23.71
CA ARG A 60 30.14 9.70 -22.34
C ARG A 60 28.76 9.15 -22.00
N ASN A 61 28.67 8.36 -20.96
CA ASN A 61 27.41 7.86 -20.44
C ASN A 61 26.45 9.01 -20.16
N GLU A 62 25.18 8.78 -20.45
CA GLU A 62 24.05 9.72 -20.29
C GLU A 62 24.13 10.97 -21.19
N PHE A 63 25.09 11.07 -22.13
CA PHE A 63 24.95 12.05 -23.22
C PHE A 63 23.71 11.77 -24.03
N VAL A 64 23.00 12.80 -24.44
CA VAL A 64 21.82 12.70 -25.29
C VAL A 64 22.25 12.82 -26.74
N LEU A 65 22.01 11.78 -27.52
CA LEU A 65 22.40 11.69 -28.92
C LEU A 65 21.19 11.64 -29.85
N LYS A 66 21.38 12.18 -31.02
CA LYS A 66 20.60 11.87 -32.23
C LYS A 66 21.52 11.14 -33.19
N VAL A 67 21.13 9.97 -33.62
CA VAL A 67 21.93 9.10 -34.48
C VAL A 67 21.11 8.71 -35.69
N THR A 68 21.62 8.97 -36.87
CA THR A 68 21.05 8.48 -38.15
C THR A 68 21.95 7.39 -38.69
N GLY A 69 21.38 6.30 -39.18
CA GLY A 69 22.14 5.20 -39.70
C GLY A 69 21.28 4.12 -40.37
N GLU A 70 21.94 3.10 -40.91
CA GLU A 70 21.28 1.95 -41.52
C GLU A 70 21.17 0.81 -40.47
N VAL A 71 19.98 0.23 -40.35
CA VAL A 71 19.75 -0.95 -39.53
C VAL A 71 20.37 -2.17 -40.21
N SER A 72 21.25 -2.87 -39.51
CA SER A 72 21.97 -4.05 -40.01
C SER A 72 21.80 -5.22 -39.03
N ARG A 73 21.92 -6.44 -39.55
CA ARG A 73 22.03 -7.62 -38.70
C ARG A 73 23.39 -7.64 -38.02
N ARG A 74 23.43 -7.97 -36.72
CA ARG A 74 24.71 -8.18 -36.02
C ARG A 74 25.48 -9.34 -36.67
N PRO A 75 26.81 -9.28 -36.68
CA PRO A 75 27.65 -10.38 -37.15
C PRO A 75 27.27 -11.72 -36.48
N GLU A 76 27.44 -12.80 -37.20
CA GLU A 76 27.15 -14.15 -36.70
C GLU A 76 27.88 -14.40 -35.37
N GLY A 77 27.16 -14.93 -34.39
CA GLY A 77 27.68 -15.15 -33.02
C GLY A 77 27.61 -13.94 -32.08
N ASN A 78 27.25 -12.74 -32.56
CA ASN A 78 27.20 -11.51 -31.75
C ASN A 78 25.77 -11.05 -31.38
N ALA A 79 24.76 -11.85 -31.69
CA ALA A 79 23.39 -11.60 -31.25
C ALA A 79 23.31 -11.61 -29.71
N ASN A 80 22.59 -10.64 -29.13
CA ASN A 80 22.40 -10.56 -27.69
C ASN A 80 20.98 -11.04 -27.30
N PRO A 81 20.83 -12.25 -26.75
CA PRO A 81 19.51 -12.79 -26.42
C PRO A 81 18.81 -12.05 -25.26
N ASN A 82 19.53 -11.22 -24.52
CA ASN A 82 19.01 -10.45 -23.39
C ASN A 82 18.35 -9.12 -23.83
N LEU A 83 18.41 -8.76 -25.09
CA LEU A 83 17.79 -7.55 -25.63
C LEU A 83 16.77 -7.91 -26.71
N PRO A 84 15.57 -7.35 -26.71
CA PRO A 84 14.60 -7.54 -27.82
C PRO A 84 15.17 -7.12 -29.17
N THR A 85 16.03 -6.11 -29.20
CA THR A 85 16.75 -5.60 -30.38
C THR A 85 18.07 -6.35 -30.65
N GLY A 86 18.34 -7.43 -29.94
CA GLY A 86 19.66 -8.05 -29.88
C GLY A 86 20.15 -8.71 -31.18
N GLU A 87 19.29 -8.90 -32.19
CA GLU A 87 19.66 -9.42 -33.51
C GLU A 87 20.20 -8.33 -34.46
N ILE A 88 19.89 -7.04 -34.14
CA ILE A 88 20.21 -5.92 -35.03
C ILE A 88 21.15 -4.92 -34.36
N GLU A 89 21.74 -4.08 -35.18
CA GLU A 89 22.51 -2.91 -34.79
C GLU A 89 22.30 -1.78 -35.80
N LEU A 90 22.47 -0.53 -35.34
CA LEU A 90 22.42 0.65 -36.20
C LEU A 90 23.85 1.06 -36.58
N ILE A 91 24.19 0.98 -37.87
CA ILE A 91 25.47 1.48 -38.37
C ILE A 91 25.32 2.99 -38.58
N ALA A 92 25.94 3.78 -37.69
CA ALA A 92 25.80 5.23 -37.71
C ALA A 92 26.44 5.85 -38.96
N THR A 93 25.72 6.73 -39.62
CA THR A 93 26.19 7.59 -40.71
C THR A 93 26.29 9.04 -40.27
N ASP A 94 25.52 9.45 -39.26
CA ASP A 94 25.53 10.78 -38.66
C ASP A 94 25.23 10.69 -37.16
N VAL A 95 25.99 11.43 -36.35
CA VAL A 95 25.81 11.47 -34.89
C VAL A 95 25.89 12.91 -34.42
N GLU A 96 24.83 13.39 -33.81
CA GLU A 96 24.71 14.71 -33.23
C GLU A 96 24.57 14.60 -31.70
N VAL A 97 25.41 15.30 -30.94
CA VAL A 97 25.28 15.44 -29.50
C VAL A 97 24.24 16.53 -29.23
N LEU A 98 23.06 16.11 -28.77
CA LEU A 98 21.97 17.05 -28.43
C LEU A 98 22.21 17.73 -27.08
N ASN A 99 22.79 16.98 -26.13
CA ASN A 99 23.21 17.52 -24.83
C ASN A 99 24.26 16.63 -24.18
N GLU A 100 25.15 17.25 -23.41
CA GLU A 100 26.15 16.56 -22.61
C GLU A 100 25.62 16.25 -21.21
N SER A 101 26.28 15.34 -20.51
CA SER A 101 25.97 14.99 -19.12
C SER A 101 27.18 15.25 -18.21
N ALA A 102 26.92 15.83 -17.05
CA ALA A 102 27.88 15.85 -15.96
C ALA A 102 28.14 14.41 -15.42
N PRO A 103 29.22 14.18 -14.67
CA PRO A 103 29.42 12.92 -13.96
C PRO A 103 28.22 12.60 -13.06
N LEU A 104 27.74 11.36 -13.15
CA LEU A 104 26.56 10.93 -12.42
C LEU A 104 26.86 10.71 -10.93
N PRO A 105 25.92 11.06 -10.01
CA PRO A 105 26.05 10.76 -8.59
C PRO A 105 25.95 9.26 -8.28
N PHE A 106 25.34 8.48 -9.16
CA PHE A 106 25.23 7.01 -9.13
C PHE A 106 24.97 6.45 -10.52
N GLN A 107 25.16 5.15 -10.69
CA GLN A 107 24.97 4.50 -11.98
C GLN A 107 23.48 4.34 -12.33
N VAL A 108 23.14 4.64 -13.56
CA VAL A 108 21.80 4.52 -14.14
C VAL A 108 21.69 3.34 -15.10
N SER A 109 22.83 2.96 -15.74
CA SER A 109 22.89 1.89 -16.75
C SER A 109 22.35 0.56 -16.23
N THR A 110 21.57 -0.12 -17.07
CA THR A 110 20.97 -1.43 -16.78
C THR A 110 22.00 -2.53 -16.52
N ALA A 111 23.19 -2.43 -17.10
CA ALA A 111 24.24 -3.42 -16.95
C ALA A 111 24.90 -3.42 -15.55
N VAL A 112 24.73 -2.36 -14.77
CA VAL A 112 25.37 -2.16 -13.46
C VAL A 112 24.34 -1.93 -12.36
N ALA A 113 23.14 -1.43 -12.71
CA ALA A 113 22.11 -1.04 -11.75
C ALA A 113 21.64 -2.16 -10.81
N ASP A 114 21.68 -3.41 -11.25
CA ASP A 114 21.25 -4.57 -10.45
C ASP A 114 22.28 -4.98 -9.37
N THR A 115 23.49 -4.46 -9.43
CA THR A 115 24.58 -4.84 -8.52
C THR A 115 24.96 -3.74 -7.53
N GLU A 116 24.54 -2.49 -7.77
CA GLU A 116 24.91 -1.34 -6.94
C GLU A 116 23.70 -0.89 -6.08
N THR A 117 23.84 -1.05 -4.76
CA THR A 117 22.84 -0.57 -3.80
C THR A 117 23.01 0.94 -3.59
N VAL A 118 22.18 1.74 -4.24
CA VAL A 118 22.15 3.19 -4.04
C VAL A 118 21.26 3.53 -2.84
N GLY A 119 21.79 4.31 -1.90
CA GLY A 119 21.02 4.75 -0.73
C GLY A 119 19.77 5.55 -1.10
N GLU A 120 18.70 5.38 -0.32
CA GLU A 120 17.39 6.01 -0.57
C GLU A 120 17.50 7.53 -0.70
N GLU A 121 18.27 8.18 0.18
CA GLU A 121 18.45 9.65 0.17
C GLU A 121 19.00 10.16 -1.17
N ALA A 122 20.02 9.49 -1.72
CA ALA A 122 20.59 9.86 -3.03
C ALA A 122 19.56 9.62 -4.16
N ARG A 123 18.81 8.53 -4.11
CA ARG A 123 17.76 8.23 -5.08
C ARG A 123 16.63 9.25 -5.06
N LEU A 124 16.22 9.71 -3.87
CA LEU A 124 15.20 10.75 -3.72
C LEU A 124 15.72 12.13 -4.16
N LYS A 125 16.94 12.49 -3.79
CA LYS A 125 17.56 13.77 -4.18
C LYS A 125 17.74 13.90 -5.70
N TYR A 126 18.13 12.82 -6.36
CA TYR A 126 18.32 12.77 -7.81
C TYR A 126 17.24 11.90 -8.47
N ARG A 127 16.00 12.02 -8.02
CA ARG A 127 14.89 11.15 -8.44
C ARG A 127 14.71 11.09 -9.96
N TYR A 128 14.93 12.19 -10.67
CA TYR A 128 14.90 12.24 -12.13
C TYR A 128 15.96 11.34 -12.80
N LEU A 129 17.08 11.03 -12.14
CA LEU A 129 18.04 10.03 -12.61
C LEU A 129 17.62 8.62 -12.22
N ASP A 130 17.13 8.44 -11.00
CA ASP A 130 16.61 7.15 -10.53
C ASP A 130 15.45 6.66 -11.40
N LEU A 131 14.59 7.57 -11.88
CA LEU A 131 13.51 7.26 -12.83
C LEU A 131 13.98 6.76 -14.21
N ARG A 132 15.27 6.90 -14.56
CA ARG A 132 15.87 6.28 -15.75
C ARG A 132 16.20 4.80 -15.53
N ARG A 133 16.29 4.35 -14.27
CA ARG A 133 16.57 2.95 -13.94
C ARG A 133 15.35 2.08 -14.26
N PRO A 134 15.54 0.83 -14.75
CA PRO A 134 14.44 -0.01 -15.24
C PRO A 134 13.32 -0.23 -14.23
N ALA A 135 13.66 -0.50 -12.97
CA ALA A 135 12.66 -0.77 -11.92
C ALA A 135 11.72 0.44 -11.72
N ALA A 136 12.28 1.65 -11.52
CA ALA A 136 11.49 2.85 -11.32
C ALA A 136 10.69 3.25 -12.58
N ALA A 137 11.29 3.14 -13.77
CA ALA A 137 10.62 3.41 -15.04
C ALA A 137 9.46 2.44 -15.30
N SER A 138 9.63 1.14 -15.01
CA SER A 138 8.57 0.14 -15.18
C SER A 138 7.43 0.32 -14.20
N ALA A 139 7.71 0.72 -12.95
CA ALA A 139 6.66 1.01 -11.96
C ALA A 139 5.73 2.15 -12.42
N LEU A 140 6.27 3.21 -13.04
CA LEU A 140 5.43 4.30 -13.58
C LEU A 140 4.60 3.87 -14.79
N ARG A 141 5.16 3.04 -15.67
CA ARG A 141 4.39 2.46 -16.79
C ARG A 141 3.28 1.56 -16.30
N LEU A 142 3.58 0.66 -15.35
CA LEU A 142 2.59 -0.20 -14.74
C LEU A 142 1.45 0.60 -14.10
N ARG A 143 1.75 1.69 -13.39
CA ARG A 143 0.73 2.61 -12.83
C ARG A 143 -0.21 3.12 -13.93
N SER A 144 0.34 3.56 -15.06
CA SER A 144 -0.45 4.03 -16.20
C SER A 144 -1.34 2.94 -16.79
N ASP A 145 -0.80 1.73 -16.96
CA ASP A 145 -1.53 0.59 -17.52
C ASP A 145 -2.66 0.13 -16.59
N VAL A 146 -2.41 0.10 -15.27
CA VAL A 146 -3.41 -0.21 -14.25
C VAL A 146 -4.53 0.83 -14.25
N TYR A 147 -4.21 2.13 -14.31
CA TYR A 147 -5.23 3.19 -14.38
C TYR A 147 -6.06 3.12 -15.66
N LYS A 148 -5.43 2.74 -16.77
CA LYS A 148 -6.17 2.48 -18.01
C LYS A 148 -7.14 1.31 -17.85
N ALA A 149 -6.67 0.18 -17.31
CA ALA A 149 -7.51 -1.00 -17.09
C ALA A 149 -8.71 -0.70 -16.16
N ILE A 150 -8.50 0.07 -15.10
CA ILE A 150 -9.57 0.53 -14.20
C ILE A 150 -10.61 1.35 -14.97
N ARG A 151 -10.17 2.34 -15.75
CA ARG A 151 -11.09 3.18 -16.55
C ARG A 151 -11.85 2.38 -17.59
N ASP A 152 -11.18 1.43 -18.26
CA ASP A 152 -11.82 0.57 -19.26
C ASP A 152 -13.00 -0.23 -18.65
N VAL A 153 -12.80 -0.80 -17.44
CA VAL A 153 -13.87 -1.52 -16.71
C VAL A 153 -15.00 -0.59 -16.29
N LEU A 154 -14.65 0.53 -15.61
CA LEU A 154 -15.67 1.41 -15.03
C LEU A 154 -16.50 2.13 -16.09
N HIS A 155 -15.90 2.55 -17.19
CA HIS A 155 -16.66 3.15 -18.31
C HIS A 155 -17.56 2.12 -19.02
N ALA A 156 -17.14 0.85 -19.09
CA ALA A 156 -17.97 -0.21 -19.62
C ALA A 156 -19.20 -0.52 -18.76
N GLU A 157 -19.14 -0.18 -17.45
CA GLU A 157 -20.21 -0.28 -16.47
C GLU A 157 -20.98 1.05 -16.26
N ASP A 158 -20.85 2.00 -17.19
CA ASP A 158 -21.52 3.31 -17.20
C ASP A 158 -21.16 4.21 -16.00
N PHE A 159 -19.96 4.08 -15.43
CA PHE A 159 -19.49 5.01 -14.41
C PHE A 159 -19.07 6.35 -14.99
N THR A 160 -19.35 7.42 -14.27
CA THR A 160 -18.90 8.78 -14.58
C THR A 160 -17.66 9.12 -13.75
N GLU A 161 -16.55 9.49 -14.41
CA GLU A 161 -15.37 10.03 -13.73
C GLU A 161 -15.61 11.49 -13.38
N VAL A 162 -15.56 11.84 -12.08
CA VAL A 162 -15.82 13.19 -11.58
C VAL A 162 -14.70 13.64 -10.66
N GLU A 163 -14.16 14.84 -10.90
CA GLU A 163 -13.21 15.49 -10.01
C GLU A 163 -13.94 16.24 -8.90
N THR A 164 -13.54 16.00 -7.65
CA THR A 164 -14.05 16.71 -6.47
C THR A 164 -13.07 17.80 -6.04
N PRO A 165 -13.50 18.81 -5.24
CA PRO A 165 -12.64 19.91 -4.83
C PRO A 165 -11.41 19.45 -4.04
N THR A 166 -10.25 20.05 -4.35
CA THR A 166 -9.02 19.92 -3.56
C THR A 166 -8.93 20.97 -2.45
N LEU A 167 -9.45 22.19 -2.71
CA LEU A 167 -9.59 23.22 -1.69
C LEU A 167 -10.99 23.10 -1.08
N THR A 168 -11.07 22.56 0.11
CA THR A 168 -12.33 22.27 0.79
C THR A 168 -12.33 22.78 2.23
N ARG A 169 -13.33 22.46 2.99
CA ARG A 169 -13.42 22.74 4.41
C ARG A 169 -12.80 21.60 5.21
N SER A 170 -12.17 21.93 6.35
CA SER A 170 -11.75 20.93 7.33
C SER A 170 -12.96 20.13 7.84
N THR A 171 -12.88 18.81 7.77
CA THR A 171 -13.87 17.88 8.29
C THR A 171 -13.17 16.71 8.96
N PRO A 172 -13.60 16.28 10.16
CA PRO A 172 -12.92 15.20 10.87
C PRO A 172 -13.20 13.85 10.21
N GLU A 173 -12.19 13.29 9.54
CA GLU A 173 -12.25 11.98 8.87
C GLU A 173 -11.26 10.94 9.45
N GLY A 174 -10.75 11.18 10.67
CA GLY A 174 -9.85 10.23 11.35
C GLY A 174 -8.35 10.53 11.23
N ALA A 175 -7.94 11.53 10.44
CA ALA A 175 -6.57 12.03 10.37
C ALA A 175 -6.52 13.55 10.58
N ARG A 176 -5.33 14.12 10.73
CA ARG A 176 -5.16 15.58 10.73
C ARG A 176 -5.15 16.11 9.30
N ASP A 177 -5.72 17.31 9.13
CA ASP A 177 -5.77 17.98 7.84
C ASP A 177 -4.49 18.78 7.57
N PHE A 178 -4.06 18.82 6.30
CA PHE A 178 -3.22 19.89 5.82
C PHE A 178 -4.08 21.12 5.51
N VAL A 179 -3.70 22.28 6.01
CA VAL A 179 -4.47 23.51 5.83
C VAL A 179 -3.73 24.54 4.98
N VAL A 180 -4.48 25.31 4.20
CA VAL A 180 -3.97 26.35 3.30
C VAL A 180 -4.66 27.68 3.61
N PRO A 181 -3.93 28.78 3.85
CA PRO A 181 -4.54 30.07 4.16
C PRO A 181 -5.32 30.62 2.96
N ALA A 182 -6.50 31.21 3.23
CA ALA A 182 -7.32 31.85 2.22
C ALA A 182 -7.02 33.33 2.13
N ARG A 183 -6.16 33.77 1.20
CA ARG A 183 -5.72 35.16 1.05
C ARG A 183 -6.89 36.18 0.95
N LEU A 184 -7.97 35.80 0.27
CA LEU A 184 -9.15 36.68 0.09
C LEU A 184 -10.05 36.75 1.34
N HIS A 185 -9.83 35.85 2.30
CA HIS A 185 -10.58 35.77 3.56
C HIS A 185 -9.61 35.62 4.74
N PRO A 186 -8.93 36.71 5.16
CA PRO A 186 -7.96 36.66 6.25
C PRO A 186 -8.53 36.01 7.52
N GLY A 187 -7.77 35.09 8.13
CA GLY A 187 -8.22 34.30 9.27
C GLY A 187 -9.04 33.05 8.91
N SER A 188 -9.33 32.81 7.63
CA SER A 188 -9.99 31.60 7.14
C SER A 188 -9.01 30.71 6.39
N TRP A 189 -9.26 29.40 6.42
CA TRP A 189 -8.38 28.39 5.85
C TRP A 189 -9.14 27.40 5.00
N TYR A 190 -8.55 26.96 3.91
CA TYR A 190 -8.95 25.73 3.23
C TYR A 190 -8.24 24.55 3.88
N ALA A 191 -8.83 23.37 3.79
CA ALA A 191 -8.19 22.09 4.05
C ALA A 191 -7.98 21.31 2.76
N LEU A 192 -6.92 20.51 2.68
CA LEU A 192 -6.74 19.53 1.63
C LEU A 192 -7.53 18.25 1.98
N PRO A 193 -8.20 17.59 1.02
CA PRO A 193 -9.13 16.49 1.33
C PRO A 193 -8.38 15.24 1.77
N GLN A 194 -8.84 14.63 2.85
CA GLN A 194 -8.39 13.31 3.30
C GLN A 194 -8.94 12.19 2.41
N SER A 195 -10.13 12.40 1.84
CA SER A 195 -10.82 11.57 0.87
C SER A 195 -11.95 12.37 0.19
N PRO A 196 -12.52 11.89 -0.93
CA PRO A 196 -13.71 12.51 -1.54
C PRO A 196 -15.03 12.16 -0.84
N GLN A 197 -15.03 11.58 0.36
CA GLN A 197 -16.18 10.92 0.99
C GLN A 197 -17.46 11.77 0.99
N LEU A 198 -17.40 13.01 1.43
CA LEU A 198 -18.60 13.85 1.53
C LEU A 198 -19.13 14.26 0.15
N PHE A 199 -18.24 14.57 -0.77
CA PHE A 199 -18.60 14.99 -2.13
C PHE A 199 -19.20 13.84 -2.95
N LYS A 200 -18.67 12.63 -2.83
CA LYS A 200 -19.24 11.49 -3.55
C LYS A 200 -20.65 11.13 -3.06
N GLN A 201 -20.95 11.28 -1.77
CA GLN A 201 -22.30 11.14 -1.25
C GLN A 201 -23.23 12.24 -1.78
N LEU A 202 -22.74 13.49 -1.88
CA LEU A 202 -23.49 14.58 -2.53
C LEU A 202 -23.76 14.30 -4.01
N LEU A 203 -22.82 13.65 -4.73
CA LEU A 203 -23.05 13.23 -6.12
C LEU A 203 -24.16 12.18 -6.23
N MET A 204 -24.30 11.28 -5.25
CA MET A 204 -25.42 10.33 -5.19
C MET A 204 -26.75 11.06 -5.01
N VAL A 205 -26.82 12.03 -4.07
CA VAL A 205 -28.00 12.91 -3.91
C VAL A 205 -28.25 13.70 -5.20
N GLY A 206 -27.20 14.13 -5.89
CA GLY A 206 -27.25 14.83 -7.17
C GLY A 206 -27.66 13.97 -8.37
N GLY A 207 -27.89 12.66 -8.18
CA GLY A 207 -28.37 11.75 -9.23
C GLY A 207 -27.31 11.26 -10.20
N VAL A 208 -26.02 11.30 -9.83
CA VAL A 208 -24.93 10.74 -10.69
C VAL A 208 -25.01 9.21 -10.73
N GLU A 209 -25.55 8.57 -9.72
CA GLU A 209 -25.76 7.13 -9.53
C GLU A 209 -24.49 6.27 -9.51
N LYS A 210 -23.55 6.44 -10.47
CA LYS A 210 -22.29 5.68 -10.55
C LYS A 210 -21.13 6.64 -10.75
N TYR A 211 -20.34 6.82 -9.72
CA TYR A 211 -19.19 7.73 -9.66
C TYR A 211 -17.92 6.98 -9.42
N PHE A 212 -16.83 7.43 -10.05
CA PHE A 212 -15.47 7.12 -9.64
C PHE A 212 -14.53 8.30 -9.83
N GLN A 213 -13.39 8.24 -9.14
CA GLN A 213 -12.30 9.19 -9.26
C GLN A 213 -10.97 8.52 -8.90
N ILE A 214 -9.91 8.81 -9.66
CA ILE A 214 -8.53 8.55 -9.23
C ILE A 214 -8.08 9.80 -8.48
N ALA A 215 -8.34 9.81 -7.16
CA ALA A 215 -8.28 10.99 -6.32
C ALA A 215 -6.92 11.15 -5.62
N ARG A 216 -6.41 12.39 -5.57
CA ARG A 216 -5.31 12.73 -4.65
C ARG A 216 -5.89 13.01 -3.27
N CYS A 217 -5.33 12.33 -2.26
CA CYS A 217 -5.70 12.44 -0.86
C CYS A 217 -4.51 12.89 -0.03
N TYR A 218 -4.78 13.59 1.08
CA TYR A 218 -3.77 14.22 1.92
C TYR A 218 -4.08 13.94 3.39
N ARG A 219 -3.10 13.42 4.15
CA ARG A 219 -3.25 13.13 5.58
C ARG A 219 -1.97 13.48 6.31
N ASP A 220 -2.07 14.32 7.33
CA ASP A 220 -0.95 14.65 8.21
C ASP A 220 -0.85 13.60 9.32
N GLU A 221 -0.27 12.47 8.97
CA GLU A 221 -0.06 11.30 9.83
C GLU A 221 1.43 10.95 9.92
N ASP A 222 1.78 10.07 10.86
CA ASP A 222 3.14 9.55 10.99
C ASP A 222 3.57 8.78 9.74
N PHE A 223 4.75 9.08 9.25
CA PHE A 223 5.32 8.47 8.05
C PHE A 223 5.82 7.06 8.33
N ARG A 224 5.49 6.14 7.41
CA ARG A 224 5.91 4.73 7.45
C ARG A 224 6.27 4.25 6.04
N ALA A 225 6.75 3.02 5.91
CA ALA A 225 7.06 2.43 4.60
C ALA A 225 5.82 2.30 3.69
N ASP A 226 4.64 2.20 4.28
CA ASP A 226 3.33 2.04 3.65
C ASP A 226 2.43 3.29 3.76
N ARG A 227 2.96 4.44 4.24
CA ARG A 227 2.22 5.71 4.39
C ARG A 227 2.99 6.89 3.86
N GLN A 228 2.30 7.76 3.10
CA GLN A 228 2.78 9.04 2.59
C GLN A 228 1.77 10.13 2.92
N PRO A 229 2.19 11.40 3.10
CA PRO A 229 1.28 12.50 3.43
C PRO A 229 0.32 12.82 2.28
N GLU A 230 0.71 12.48 1.07
CA GLU A 230 -0.09 12.57 -0.14
C GLU A 230 -0.04 11.24 -0.90
N PHE A 231 -1.20 10.73 -1.24
CA PHE A 231 -1.35 9.42 -1.88
C PHE A 231 -2.53 9.43 -2.85
N THR A 232 -2.70 8.34 -3.59
CA THR A 232 -3.77 8.23 -4.59
C THR A 232 -4.74 7.13 -4.20
N GLN A 233 -6.04 7.44 -4.26
CA GLN A 233 -7.10 6.45 -4.13
C GLN A 233 -7.84 6.27 -5.46
N LEU A 234 -8.23 5.03 -5.77
CA LEU A 234 -9.40 4.79 -6.60
C LEU A 234 -10.61 4.87 -5.68
N ASP A 235 -11.45 5.86 -5.89
CA ASP A 235 -12.64 6.12 -5.10
C ASP A 235 -13.90 5.86 -5.93
N ILE A 236 -14.84 5.09 -5.39
CA ILE A 236 -16.05 4.63 -6.08
C ILE A 236 -17.25 4.82 -5.18
N GLU A 237 -18.38 5.26 -5.76
CA GLU A 237 -19.67 5.32 -5.08
C GLU A 237 -20.81 4.99 -6.05
N MET A 238 -21.81 4.25 -5.59
CA MET A 238 -22.98 3.82 -6.38
C MET A 238 -24.26 3.98 -5.59
N SER A 239 -25.33 4.38 -6.29
CA SER A 239 -26.69 4.44 -5.75
C SER A 239 -27.45 3.13 -6.00
N PHE A 240 -28.42 2.84 -5.12
CA PHE A 240 -29.33 1.69 -5.23
C PHE A 240 -28.64 0.33 -5.21
N VAL A 241 -27.61 0.21 -4.39
CA VAL A 241 -26.77 -0.99 -4.27
C VAL A 241 -26.73 -1.52 -2.84
N ASP A 242 -26.40 -2.79 -2.73
CA ASP A 242 -26.00 -3.43 -1.48
C ASP A 242 -24.51 -3.83 -1.49
N GLN A 243 -24.07 -4.53 -0.44
CA GLN A 243 -22.70 -4.98 -0.29
C GLN A 243 -22.24 -5.88 -1.44
N GLU A 244 -23.13 -6.75 -1.95
CA GLU A 244 -22.76 -7.72 -3.01
C GLU A 244 -22.50 -7.04 -4.35
N ASP A 245 -23.23 -5.98 -4.66
CA ASP A 245 -23.03 -5.20 -5.88
C ASP A 245 -21.64 -4.55 -5.88
N VAL A 246 -21.24 -3.95 -4.76
CA VAL A 246 -19.92 -3.30 -4.63
C VAL A 246 -18.79 -4.33 -4.66
N ILE A 247 -18.94 -5.46 -3.96
CA ILE A 247 -17.97 -6.55 -3.96
C ILE A 247 -17.78 -7.11 -5.38
N THR A 248 -18.87 -7.38 -6.08
CA THR A 248 -18.84 -7.94 -7.44
C THR A 248 -18.12 -6.99 -8.41
N LEU A 249 -18.41 -5.71 -8.36
CA LEU A 249 -17.70 -4.71 -9.18
C LEU A 249 -16.21 -4.70 -8.84
N MET A 250 -15.87 -4.69 -7.56
CA MET A 250 -14.49 -4.62 -7.11
C MET A 250 -13.69 -5.87 -7.51
N GLU A 251 -14.30 -7.05 -7.45
CA GLU A 251 -13.65 -8.28 -7.94
C GLU A 251 -13.33 -8.19 -9.43
N SER A 252 -14.21 -7.61 -10.25
CA SER A 252 -13.93 -7.39 -11.67
C SER A 252 -12.75 -6.42 -11.90
N LEU A 253 -12.63 -5.40 -11.07
CA LEU A 253 -11.49 -4.46 -11.09
C LEU A 253 -10.18 -5.15 -10.66
N ILE A 254 -10.21 -5.98 -9.62
CA ILE A 254 -9.03 -6.75 -9.17
C ILE A 254 -8.55 -7.67 -10.30
N VAL A 255 -9.46 -8.40 -10.95
CA VAL A 255 -9.14 -9.24 -12.13
C VAL A 255 -8.45 -8.42 -13.23
N ALA A 256 -9.00 -7.25 -13.56
CA ALA A 256 -8.45 -6.38 -14.60
C ALA A 256 -7.06 -5.82 -14.21
N MET A 257 -6.88 -5.39 -12.97
CA MET A 257 -5.60 -4.85 -12.47
C MET A 257 -4.50 -5.92 -12.47
N TRP A 258 -4.75 -7.11 -11.94
CA TRP A 258 -3.74 -8.19 -11.89
C TRP A 258 -3.43 -8.78 -13.26
N LYS A 259 -4.39 -8.73 -14.18
CA LYS A 259 -4.14 -9.10 -15.58
C LYS A 259 -3.05 -8.25 -16.24
N THR A 260 -2.82 -7.00 -15.80
CA THR A 260 -1.75 -6.14 -16.34
C THR A 260 -0.35 -6.71 -16.13
N ILE A 261 -0.19 -7.57 -15.12
CA ILE A 261 1.07 -8.30 -14.83
C ILE A 261 1.00 -9.78 -15.22
N GLY A 262 -0.03 -10.19 -15.98
CA GLY A 262 -0.19 -11.57 -16.46
C GLY A 262 -0.70 -12.55 -15.39
N VAL A 263 -1.24 -12.07 -14.27
CA VAL A 263 -1.81 -12.91 -13.20
C VAL A 263 -3.33 -13.03 -13.39
N GLU A 264 -3.83 -14.27 -13.40
CA GLU A 264 -5.26 -14.57 -13.42
C GLU A 264 -5.78 -14.73 -11.99
N VAL A 265 -6.71 -13.87 -11.59
CA VAL A 265 -7.38 -13.93 -10.30
C VAL A 265 -8.72 -14.64 -10.46
N GLN A 266 -8.93 -15.71 -9.66
CA GLN A 266 -10.19 -16.44 -9.64
C GLN A 266 -11.20 -15.75 -8.72
N THR A 267 -12.45 -15.64 -9.17
CA THR A 267 -13.57 -15.10 -8.39
C THR A 267 -14.70 -16.13 -8.28
N PRO A 268 -15.55 -16.10 -7.27
CA PRO A 268 -15.57 -15.10 -6.17
C PRO A 268 -14.39 -15.27 -5.20
N LEU A 269 -13.93 -14.15 -4.65
CA LEU A 269 -12.85 -14.15 -3.65
C LEU A 269 -13.36 -14.72 -2.31
N PRO A 270 -12.48 -15.37 -1.51
CA PRO A 270 -12.81 -15.83 -0.17
C PRO A 270 -13.30 -14.69 0.73
N ARG A 271 -14.17 -15.02 1.69
CA ARG A 271 -14.69 -14.09 2.70
C ARG A 271 -14.51 -14.66 4.08
N ILE A 272 -14.16 -13.80 5.02
CA ILE A 272 -14.13 -14.10 6.44
C ILE A 272 -14.76 -12.92 7.21
N THR A 273 -15.32 -13.20 8.37
CA THR A 273 -15.77 -12.14 9.26
C THR A 273 -14.58 -11.52 10.00
N TYR A 274 -14.73 -10.28 10.44
CA TYR A 274 -13.74 -9.63 11.31
C TYR A 274 -13.44 -10.48 12.56
N ALA A 275 -14.48 -11.04 13.17
CA ALA A 275 -14.32 -11.90 14.34
C ALA A 275 -13.48 -13.15 14.05
N GLU A 276 -13.70 -13.81 12.91
CA GLU A 276 -12.89 -14.95 12.46
C GLU A 276 -11.45 -14.53 12.13
N ALA A 277 -11.26 -13.41 11.47
CA ALA A 277 -9.94 -12.86 11.16
C ALA A 277 -9.12 -12.63 12.45
N MET A 278 -9.73 -11.99 13.44
CA MET A 278 -9.10 -11.73 14.73
C MET A 278 -8.85 -13.01 15.54
N ALA A 279 -9.78 -13.97 15.49
CA ALA A 279 -9.63 -15.23 16.23
C ALA A 279 -8.53 -16.12 15.63
N LYS A 280 -8.51 -16.29 14.31
CA LYS A 280 -7.61 -17.24 13.61
C LYS A 280 -6.26 -16.66 13.26
N TYR A 281 -6.19 -15.35 13.00
CA TYR A 281 -4.98 -14.71 12.46
C TYR A 281 -4.46 -13.55 13.31
N GLY A 282 -5.23 -13.11 14.33
CA GLY A 282 -4.87 -12.00 15.22
C GLY A 282 -4.74 -10.65 14.49
N SER A 283 -5.42 -10.50 13.35
CA SER A 283 -5.36 -9.30 12.50
C SER A 283 -6.61 -9.20 11.65
N ASP A 284 -7.10 -7.99 11.44
CA ASP A 284 -8.14 -7.62 10.49
C ASP A 284 -7.71 -7.69 9.02
N LYS A 285 -6.41 -7.83 8.77
CA LYS A 285 -5.78 -7.95 7.45
C LYS A 285 -4.83 -9.15 7.39
N PRO A 286 -5.37 -10.38 7.42
CA PRO A 286 -4.56 -11.59 7.50
C PRO A 286 -3.80 -11.88 6.19
N ASP A 287 -2.58 -12.40 6.32
CA ASP A 287 -1.87 -13.02 5.20
C ASP A 287 -2.31 -14.48 5.07
N LEU A 288 -3.02 -14.82 4.02
CA LEU A 288 -3.58 -16.14 3.78
C LEU A 288 -2.72 -17.03 2.85
N ARG A 289 -1.52 -16.58 2.44
CA ARG A 289 -0.61 -17.40 1.62
C ARG A 289 -0.13 -18.67 2.32
N PHE A 290 -0.28 -18.74 3.63
CA PHE A 290 0.12 -19.88 4.44
C PHE A 290 -0.89 -20.09 5.58
N GLY A 291 -0.98 -21.33 6.08
CA GLY A 291 -1.80 -21.70 7.22
C GLY A 291 -1.28 -21.09 8.54
N LEU A 292 -1.03 -21.93 9.54
CA LEU A 292 -0.58 -21.54 10.89
C LEU A 292 -1.61 -20.67 11.62
N GLU A 293 -2.87 -21.09 11.62
CA GLU A 293 -3.93 -20.42 12.37
C GLU A 293 -3.61 -20.42 13.88
N ILE A 294 -4.04 -19.38 14.57
CA ILE A 294 -4.00 -19.30 16.03
C ILE A 294 -5.02 -20.30 16.58
N VAL A 295 -4.57 -21.11 17.53
CA VAL A 295 -5.44 -22.04 18.27
C VAL A 295 -5.75 -21.43 19.62
N GLU A 296 -7.03 -21.25 19.94
CA GLU A 296 -7.45 -20.84 21.28
C GLU A 296 -7.35 -22.04 22.24
N ALA A 297 -6.67 -21.84 23.34
CA ALA A 297 -6.38 -22.85 24.35
C ALA A 297 -6.90 -22.47 25.75
N THR A 298 -7.72 -21.42 25.87
CA THR A 298 -8.20 -20.88 27.14
C THR A 298 -8.94 -21.98 27.97
N GLU A 299 -9.88 -22.68 27.35
CA GLU A 299 -10.66 -23.72 28.00
C GLU A 299 -9.79 -24.94 28.39
N TYR A 300 -8.81 -25.28 27.51
CA TYR A 300 -7.87 -26.36 27.78
C TYR A 300 -7.04 -26.15 29.05
N PHE A 301 -6.66 -24.88 29.30
CA PHE A 301 -5.86 -24.50 30.47
C PHE A 301 -6.69 -23.94 31.62
N ALA A 302 -8.00 -24.16 31.67
CA ALA A 302 -8.87 -23.64 32.72
C ALA A 302 -8.43 -24.06 34.14
N GLU A 303 -7.93 -25.31 34.30
CA GLU A 303 -7.47 -25.89 35.57
C GLU A 303 -5.94 -25.96 35.67
N THR A 304 -5.22 -25.17 34.86
CA THR A 304 -3.76 -25.28 34.76
C THR A 304 -3.03 -24.88 36.04
N PRO A 305 -1.98 -25.61 36.44
CA PRO A 305 -1.09 -25.18 37.52
C PRO A 305 -0.14 -24.06 37.07
N PHE A 306 0.00 -23.82 35.76
CA PHE A 306 0.91 -22.82 35.21
C PHE A 306 0.32 -21.42 35.33
N ARG A 307 0.78 -20.66 36.31
CA ARG A 307 0.25 -19.35 36.67
C ARG A 307 0.16 -18.38 35.48
N VAL A 308 1.06 -18.47 34.49
CA VAL A 308 1.07 -17.59 33.31
C VAL A 308 -0.16 -17.84 32.44
N PHE A 309 -0.67 -19.08 32.40
CA PHE A 309 -1.84 -19.44 31.60
C PHE A 309 -3.17 -19.31 32.38
N GLN A 310 -3.12 -18.91 33.65
CA GLN A 310 -4.31 -18.50 34.42
C GLN A 310 -4.69 -17.07 34.02
N ALA A 311 -5.20 -16.89 32.81
CA ALA A 311 -5.47 -15.58 32.19
C ALA A 311 -6.82 -15.60 31.49
N GLU A 312 -7.33 -14.42 31.13
CA GLU A 312 -8.58 -14.24 30.37
C GLU A 312 -8.54 -15.02 29.04
N TYR A 313 -7.39 -15.03 28.38
CA TYR A 313 -7.17 -15.67 27.09
C TYR A 313 -5.81 -16.37 27.09
N VAL A 314 -5.77 -17.57 26.52
CA VAL A 314 -4.54 -18.28 26.16
C VAL A 314 -4.68 -18.74 24.72
N GLY A 315 -3.75 -18.34 23.88
CA GLY A 315 -3.68 -18.77 22.48
C GLY A 315 -2.32 -19.34 22.12
N ALA A 316 -2.27 -20.09 21.04
CA ALA A 316 -1.08 -20.77 20.56
C ALA A 316 -0.88 -20.59 19.06
N VAL A 317 0.37 -20.54 18.60
CA VAL A 317 0.75 -20.60 17.19
C VAL A 317 1.92 -21.56 17.00
N ARG A 318 1.81 -22.44 16.01
CA ARG A 318 2.82 -23.46 15.70
C ARG A 318 3.90 -22.92 14.78
N MET A 319 5.16 -23.27 15.06
CA MET A 319 6.30 -23.11 14.17
C MET A 319 6.82 -24.48 13.74
N PRO A 320 6.51 -24.94 12.52
CA PRO A 320 6.99 -26.21 11.99
C PRO A 320 8.52 -26.30 12.01
N GLY A 321 9.05 -27.43 12.52
CA GLY A 321 10.49 -27.66 12.64
C GLY A 321 11.22 -26.76 13.64
N GLY A 322 10.48 -25.99 14.44
CA GLY A 322 11.04 -24.97 15.34
C GLY A 322 11.83 -25.52 16.52
N ALA A 323 11.63 -26.80 16.91
CA ALA A 323 12.38 -27.43 17.99
C ALA A 323 13.88 -27.61 17.65
N SER A 324 14.23 -27.66 16.38
CA SER A 324 15.62 -27.76 15.92
C SER A 324 16.40 -26.45 16.02
N GLN A 325 15.75 -25.33 16.33
CA GLN A 325 16.40 -24.02 16.42
C GLN A 325 17.36 -23.96 17.63
N PRO A 326 18.55 -23.34 17.44
CA PRO A 326 19.44 -23.09 18.56
C PRO A 326 18.76 -22.27 19.66
N ARG A 327 19.06 -22.60 20.93
CA ARG A 327 18.50 -21.89 22.09
C ARG A 327 18.58 -20.36 21.97
N LYS A 328 19.68 -19.83 21.44
CA LYS A 328 19.84 -18.38 21.21
C LYS A 328 18.76 -17.79 20.30
N GLN A 329 18.31 -18.54 19.28
CA GLN A 329 17.23 -18.09 18.39
C GLN A 329 15.86 -18.17 19.08
N LEU A 330 15.63 -19.17 19.92
CA LEU A 330 14.42 -19.27 20.75
C LEU A 330 14.37 -18.16 21.81
N ASP A 331 15.52 -17.85 22.43
CA ASP A 331 15.62 -16.74 23.39
C ASP A 331 15.37 -15.39 22.69
N ALA A 332 15.79 -15.21 21.44
CA ALA A 332 15.53 -14.02 20.65
C ALA A 332 14.03 -13.74 20.41
N TRP A 333 13.17 -14.76 20.46
CA TRP A 333 11.71 -14.56 20.41
C TRP A 333 11.18 -13.83 21.64
N GLN A 334 11.83 -13.97 22.80
CA GLN A 334 11.46 -13.22 24.00
C GLN A 334 11.72 -11.72 23.82
N ASP A 335 12.90 -11.37 23.25
CA ASP A 335 13.23 -9.98 22.97
C ASP A 335 12.36 -9.39 21.85
N TRP A 336 12.04 -10.19 20.86
CA TRP A 336 11.10 -9.84 19.80
C TRP A 336 9.69 -9.51 20.36
N ALA A 337 9.20 -10.29 21.32
CA ALA A 337 7.91 -10.06 21.97
C ALA A 337 7.95 -8.81 22.87
N LYS A 338 9.04 -8.60 23.63
CA LYS A 338 9.22 -7.40 24.47
C LYS A 338 9.26 -6.11 23.66
N GLN A 339 9.90 -6.11 22.49
CA GLN A 339 9.91 -4.96 21.58
C GLN A 339 8.50 -4.57 21.10
N ARG A 340 7.53 -5.49 21.21
CA ARG A 340 6.11 -5.29 20.90
C ARG A 340 5.23 -5.04 22.12
N GLY A 341 5.84 -4.70 23.27
CA GLY A 341 5.14 -4.38 24.51
C GLY A 341 4.70 -5.60 25.34
N ALA A 342 4.94 -6.83 24.86
CA ALA A 342 4.57 -8.02 25.61
C ALA A 342 5.60 -8.36 26.69
N ARG A 343 5.17 -9.06 27.75
CA ARG A 343 6.07 -9.52 28.82
C ARG A 343 7.00 -10.64 28.36
N GLY A 344 6.62 -11.39 27.34
CA GLY A 344 7.35 -12.49 26.74
C GLY A 344 6.42 -13.34 25.86
N LEU A 345 6.99 -14.38 25.26
CA LEU A 345 6.29 -15.34 24.44
C LEU A 345 6.66 -16.75 24.95
N ALA A 346 5.76 -17.39 25.70
CA ALA A 346 6.01 -18.73 26.22
C ALA A 346 6.11 -19.73 25.08
N TYR A 347 6.92 -20.79 25.23
CA TYR A 347 7.01 -21.81 24.20
C TYR A 347 7.18 -23.23 24.77
N VAL A 348 6.73 -24.20 23.98
CA VAL A 348 6.92 -25.64 24.19
C VAL A 348 7.56 -26.22 22.93
N LEU A 349 8.56 -27.08 23.12
CA LEU A 349 9.22 -27.84 22.06
C LEU A 349 8.65 -29.27 22.04
N PHE A 350 8.32 -29.75 20.86
CA PHE A 350 7.91 -31.13 20.62
C PHE A 350 9.12 -31.88 20.06
N ASN A 351 9.84 -32.58 20.95
CA ASN A 351 11.07 -33.27 20.57
C ASN A 351 10.77 -34.51 19.71
N GLU A 352 11.75 -34.96 18.93
CA GLU A 352 11.67 -36.14 18.05
C GLU A 352 11.40 -37.45 18.82
N ASP A 353 11.78 -37.53 20.10
CA ASP A 353 11.54 -38.66 20.98
C ASP A 353 10.15 -38.65 21.65
N GLY A 354 9.29 -37.69 21.28
CA GLY A 354 7.95 -37.54 21.84
C GLY A 354 7.90 -36.82 23.19
N THR A 355 9.02 -36.36 23.72
CA THR A 355 9.05 -35.58 24.96
C THR A 355 8.79 -34.12 24.70
N LEU A 356 8.21 -33.42 25.70
CA LEU A 356 8.06 -31.97 25.63
C LEU A 356 9.24 -31.28 26.30
N GLY A 357 9.77 -30.24 25.60
CA GLY A 357 10.85 -29.38 26.07
C GLY A 357 10.43 -27.92 26.21
N GLY A 358 11.36 -27.08 26.60
CA GLY A 358 11.15 -25.63 26.73
C GLY A 358 10.68 -25.17 28.11
N PRO A 359 10.69 -23.87 28.37
CA PRO A 359 10.39 -23.31 29.68
C PRO A 359 8.96 -23.55 30.15
N ALA A 360 7.98 -23.53 29.26
CA ALA A 360 6.58 -23.69 29.59
C ALA A 360 6.25 -25.16 29.92
N ALA A 361 6.82 -26.14 29.23
CA ALA A 361 6.52 -27.56 29.37
C ALA A 361 6.62 -28.07 30.82
N LYS A 362 7.61 -27.58 31.58
CA LYS A 362 7.86 -28.01 32.98
C LYS A 362 6.78 -27.58 33.97
N ASN A 363 5.94 -26.63 33.58
CA ASN A 363 4.90 -26.07 34.43
C ASN A 363 3.50 -26.64 34.12
N LEU A 364 3.40 -27.43 33.05
CA LEU A 364 2.16 -28.09 32.63
C LEU A 364 1.94 -29.38 33.42
N SER A 365 0.70 -29.71 33.74
CA SER A 365 0.33 -31.02 34.32
C SER A 365 0.56 -32.17 33.32
N GLU A 366 0.63 -33.40 33.79
CA GLU A 366 0.79 -34.57 32.91
C GLU A 366 -0.35 -34.71 31.89
N ALA A 367 -1.58 -34.39 32.30
CA ALA A 367 -2.74 -34.42 31.42
C ALA A 367 -2.64 -33.36 30.30
N GLU A 368 -2.20 -32.15 30.64
CA GLU A 368 -1.97 -31.06 29.65
C GLU A 368 -0.83 -31.42 28.70
N GLN A 369 0.25 -32.00 29.20
CA GLN A 369 1.36 -32.44 28.33
C GLN A 369 0.91 -33.53 27.35
N ALA A 370 0.06 -34.47 27.78
CA ALA A 370 -0.40 -35.59 26.95
C ALA A 370 -1.34 -35.15 25.80
N GLY A 371 -2.21 -34.15 26.01
CA GLY A 371 -3.18 -33.69 25.02
C GLY A 371 -2.74 -32.49 24.17
N LEU A 372 -1.62 -31.86 24.52
CA LEU A 372 -1.23 -30.59 23.90
C LEU A 372 -0.96 -30.70 22.39
N ALA A 373 -0.32 -31.80 21.97
CA ALA A 373 -0.01 -32.02 20.54
C ALA A 373 -1.28 -32.06 19.68
N GLU A 374 -2.31 -32.75 20.15
CA GLU A 374 -3.61 -32.83 19.45
C GLU A 374 -4.30 -31.47 19.40
N LEU A 375 -4.32 -30.74 20.53
CA LEU A 375 -4.93 -29.41 20.61
C LEU A 375 -4.36 -28.43 19.59
N VAL A 376 -3.02 -28.32 19.51
CA VAL A 376 -2.34 -27.30 18.68
C VAL A 376 -1.92 -27.83 17.32
N GLY A 377 -2.23 -29.08 16.99
CA GLY A 377 -1.84 -29.73 15.75
C GLY A 377 -0.32 -29.83 15.57
N ALA A 378 0.44 -30.00 16.66
CA ALA A 378 1.90 -30.06 16.61
C ALA A 378 2.40 -31.48 16.31
N GLU A 379 3.49 -31.52 15.55
CA GLU A 379 4.22 -32.75 15.20
C GLU A 379 5.59 -32.78 15.92
N ALA A 380 6.24 -33.94 15.91
CA ALA A 380 7.61 -34.04 16.40
C ALA A 380 8.54 -33.11 15.62
N GLY A 381 9.38 -32.39 16.32
CA GLY A 381 10.26 -31.34 15.73
C GLY A 381 9.68 -29.93 15.77
N ASP A 382 8.43 -29.71 16.15
CA ASP A 382 7.80 -28.40 16.19
C ASP A 382 8.10 -27.59 17.44
N CYS A 383 8.00 -26.27 17.32
CA CYS A 383 7.91 -25.34 18.44
C CYS A 383 6.55 -24.67 18.42
N VAL A 384 5.89 -24.59 19.56
CA VAL A 384 4.62 -23.88 19.71
C VAL A 384 4.81 -22.72 20.66
N PHE A 385 4.44 -21.53 20.19
CA PHE A 385 4.47 -20.29 20.96
C PHE A 385 3.09 -19.99 21.52
N PHE A 386 3.07 -19.46 22.76
CA PHE A 386 1.84 -19.11 23.48
C PHE A 386 1.88 -17.65 23.92
N ALA A 387 0.74 -17.00 23.81
CA ALA A 387 0.47 -15.72 24.46
C ALA A 387 -0.72 -15.86 25.40
N ALA A 388 -0.63 -15.25 26.57
CA ALA A 388 -1.66 -15.28 27.60
C ALA A 388 -1.80 -13.88 28.22
N GLY A 389 -3.05 -13.44 28.42
CA GLY A 389 -3.37 -12.10 28.95
C GLY A 389 -4.72 -11.62 28.49
N SER A 390 -4.83 -10.32 28.14
CA SER A 390 -6.03 -9.82 27.48
C SER A 390 -6.20 -10.44 26.10
N THR A 391 -7.43 -10.67 25.68
CA THR A 391 -7.76 -11.30 24.38
C THR A 391 -7.18 -10.48 23.21
N LYS A 392 -7.36 -9.15 23.24
CA LYS A 392 -6.90 -8.24 22.17
C LYS A 392 -5.37 -8.29 21.98
N GLU A 393 -4.62 -8.09 23.06
CA GLU A 393 -3.15 -8.06 23.01
C GLU A 393 -2.54 -9.41 22.69
N SER A 394 -3.09 -10.50 23.24
CA SER A 394 -2.58 -11.85 23.02
C SER A 394 -2.79 -12.30 21.56
N ARG A 395 -3.96 -12.04 20.99
CA ARG A 395 -4.25 -12.32 19.58
C ARG A 395 -3.35 -11.49 18.65
N ALA A 396 -3.18 -10.19 18.92
CA ALA A 396 -2.29 -9.33 18.14
C ALA A 396 -0.83 -9.82 18.17
N LEU A 397 -0.33 -10.22 19.33
CA LEU A 397 1.03 -10.77 19.47
C LEU A 397 1.20 -12.09 18.70
N LEU A 398 0.24 -13.00 18.80
CA LEU A 398 0.26 -14.27 18.08
C LEU A 398 0.12 -14.08 16.57
N GLY A 399 -0.71 -13.14 16.12
CA GLY A 399 -0.83 -12.76 14.71
C GLY A 399 0.49 -12.24 14.14
N ALA A 400 1.17 -11.35 14.88
CA ALA A 400 2.49 -10.88 14.51
C ALA A 400 3.53 -12.02 14.51
N ALA A 401 3.48 -12.93 15.50
CA ALA A 401 4.37 -14.10 15.58
C ALA A 401 4.13 -15.05 14.40
N ARG A 402 2.87 -15.27 14.00
CA ARG A 402 2.49 -16.07 12.84
C ARG A 402 3.15 -15.56 11.56
N VAL A 403 3.08 -14.26 11.30
CA VAL A 403 3.69 -13.63 10.11
C VAL A 403 5.23 -13.75 10.17
N GLU A 404 5.84 -13.52 11.33
CA GLU A 404 7.29 -13.64 11.50
C GLU A 404 7.76 -15.10 11.31
N ILE A 405 6.98 -16.09 11.77
CA ILE A 405 7.24 -17.52 11.52
C ILE A 405 7.18 -17.79 10.01
N GLY A 406 6.13 -17.33 9.33
CA GLY A 406 5.97 -17.49 7.88
C GLY A 406 7.15 -16.89 7.11
N ARG A 407 7.61 -15.69 7.51
CA ARG A 407 8.78 -15.04 6.92
C ARG A 407 10.07 -15.87 7.12
N ARG A 408 10.32 -16.36 8.32
CA ARG A 408 11.52 -17.18 8.64
C ARG A 408 11.52 -18.53 7.92
N LEU A 409 10.34 -19.10 7.70
CA LEU A 409 10.20 -20.38 6.99
C LEU A 409 10.11 -20.22 5.46
N GLY A 410 10.15 -18.98 4.93
CA GLY A 410 10.08 -18.73 3.49
C GLY A 410 8.70 -18.94 2.88
N TYR A 411 7.62 -18.85 3.68
CA TYR A 411 6.24 -19.03 3.22
C TYR A 411 5.66 -17.77 2.54
N LEU A 412 6.33 -16.62 2.67
CA LEU A 412 5.86 -15.36 2.09
C LEU A 412 6.34 -15.23 0.64
N ASN A 413 5.77 -16.05 -0.25
CA ASN A 413 6.11 -15.98 -1.67
C ASN A 413 5.57 -14.69 -2.30
N PRO A 414 6.41 -13.79 -2.87
CA PRO A 414 5.97 -12.56 -3.49
C PRO A 414 5.22 -12.76 -4.82
N ASP A 415 5.29 -13.96 -5.41
CA ASP A 415 4.61 -14.31 -6.65
C ASP A 415 3.18 -14.83 -6.42
N GLU A 416 2.79 -15.06 -5.16
CA GLU A 416 1.46 -15.49 -4.76
C GLU A 416 0.64 -14.32 -4.26
N PHE A 417 -0.63 -14.26 -4.66
CA PHE A 417 -1.59 -13.25 -4.24
C PHE A 417 -2.81 -13.94 -3.62
N ALA A 418 -2.89 -13.88 -2.30
CA ALA A 418 -4.00 -14.44 -1.51
C ALA A 418 -4.93 -13.30 -1.09
N PHE A 419 -6.07 -13.22 -1.75
CA PHE A 419 -7.11 -12.24 -1.48
C PHE A 419 -8.14 -12.77 -0.49
N THR A 420 -8.69 -11.87 0.31
CA THR A 420 -9.91 -12.14 1.09
C THR A 420 -10.69 -10.86 1.36
N TRP A 421 -12.00 -10.97 1.40
CA TRP A 421 -12.85 -9.95 1.98
C TRP A 421 -12.94 -10.16 3.48
N VAL A 422 -12.77 -9.08 4.24
CA VAL A 422 -13.08 -9.05 5.68
C VAL A 422 -14.37 -8.25 5.84
N VAL A 423 -15.38 -8.88 6.40
CA VAL A 423 -16.72 -8.31 6.56
C VAL A 423 -17.14 -8.32 8.03
N ASP A 424 -18.26 -7.68 8.34
CA ASP A 424 -18.83 -7.70 9.68
C ASP A 424 -17.90 -7.14 10.76
N ALA A 425 -17.22 -6.04 10.43
CA ALA A 425 -16.41 -5.31 11.39
C ALA A 425 -17.29 -4.63 12.46
N PRO A 426 -16.80 -4.40 13.68
CA PRO A 426 -17.49 -3.57 14.66
C PRO A 426 -17.83 -2.19 14.08
N MET A 427 -19.01 -1.67 14.38
CA MET A 427 -19.41 -0.32 13.95
C MET A 427 -18.69 0.76 14.76
N PHE A 428 -18.53 0.50 16.05
CA PHE A 428 -17.89 1.40 16.99
C PHE A 428 -16.82 0.69 17.81
N GLU A 429 -15.85 1.45 18.25
CA GLU A 429 -14.87 1.04 19.26
C GLU A 429 -14.80 2.08 20.39
N PRO A 430 -14.31 1.71 21.59
CA PRO A 430 -14.05 2.69 22.65
C PRO A 430 -13.06 3.75 22.15
N ALA A 431 -13.41 5.04 22.32
CA ALA A 431 -12.57 6.15 21.88
C ALA A 431 -11.16 6.12 22.49
N ALA A 432 -11.02 5.62 23.72
CA ALA A 432 -9.73 5.43 24.37
C ALA A 432 -8.85 4.37 23.65
N ASP A 433 -9.46 3.34 23.08
CA ASP A 433 -8.74 2.28 22.34
C ASP A 433 -8.23 2.79 20.99
N ALA A 434 -9.03 3.58 20.27
CA ALA A 434 -8.63 4.23 19.02
C ALA A 434 -7.41 5.15 19.25
N VAL A 435 -7.46 6.01 20.28
CA VAL A 435 -6.34 6.89 20.64
C VAL A 435 -5.09 6.09 21.04
N ALA A 436 -5.26 5.01 21.80
CA ALA A 436 -4.15 4.16 22.20
C ALA A 436 -3.50 3.43 21.00
N SER A 437 -4.26 3.18 19.94
CA SER A 437 -3.77 2.60 18.68
C SER A 437 -3.11 3.63 17.75
N GLY A 438 -3.19 4.92 18.10
CA GLY A 438 -2.61 6.04 17.33
C GLY A 438 -3.56 6.65 16.31
N ASP A 439 -4.84 6.30 16.36
CA ASP A 439 -5.88 6.88 15.51
C ASP A 439 -6.51 8.12 16.18
N VAL A 440 -7.18 8.95 15.39
CA VAL A 440 -7.88 10.12 15.88
C VAL A 440 -9.33 9.76 16.16
N ALA A 441 -9.73 9.75 17.45
CA ALA A 441 -11.12 9.57 17.81
C ALA A 441 -11.95 10.78 17.32
N VAL A 442 -13.01 10.50 16.57
CA VAL A 442 -13.93 11.53 16.08
C VAL A 442 -15.09 11.66 17.07
N GLY A 443 -15.33 12.89 17.54
CA GLY A 443 -16.34 13.16 18.55
C GLY A 443 -15.80 13.19 19.98
N ALA A 444 -16.65 13.52 20.94
CA ALA A 444 -16.31 13.64 22.37
C ALA A 444 -16.92 12.54 23.23
N GLY A 445 -17.52 11.53 22.61
CA GLY A 445 -18.20 10.40 23.27
C GLY A 445 -17.23 9.33 23.78
N ALA A 446 -17.79 8.34 24.45
CA ALA A 446 -17.05 7.13 24.85
C ALA A 446 -16.74 6.20 23.68
N TRP A 447 -17.43 6.36 22.56
CA TRP A 447 -17.34 5.55 21.36
C TRP A 447 -16.94 6.40 20.16
N THR A 448 -16.18 5.82 19.25
CA THR A 448 -15.88 6.38 17.92
C THR A 448 -16.19 5.36 16.84
N ALA A 449 -16.43 5.79 15.61
CA ALA A 449 -16.67 4.88 14.49
C ALA A 449 -15.36 4.19 14.07
N VAL A 450 -15.39 2.88 13.80
CA VAL A 450 -14.21 2.12 13.36
C VAL A 450 -13.78 2.52 11.95
N HIS A 451 -14.73 2.74 11.03
CA HIS A 451 -14.44 3.22 9.67
C HIS A 451 -14.60 4.74 9.59
N HIS A 452 -15.83 5.21 9.44
CA HIS A 452 -16.17 6.64 9.47
C HIS A 452 -17.65 6.83 9.88
N ALA A 453 -17.99 8.03 10.30
CA ALA A 453 -19.30 8.37 10.86
C ALA A 453 -20.50 8.18 9.89
N PHE A 454 -20.26 7.96 8.61
CA PHE A 454 -21.28 7.78 7.57
C PHE A 454 -21.50 6.32 7.18
N THR A 455 -20.81 5.39 7.84
CA THR A 455 -21.01 3.94 7.67
C THR A 455 -22.31 3.50 8.28
N GLY A 456 -23.15 2.81 7.50
CA GLY A 456 -24.41 2.26 7.98
C GLY A 456 -24.22 1.05 8.89
N PRO A 457 -25.11 0.86 9.89
CA PRO A 457 -25.20 -0.40 10.60
C PRO A 457 -25.69 -1.50 9.68
N LYS A 458 -25.31 -2.76 9.94
CA LYS A 458 -25.97 -3.89 9.30
C LYS A 458 -27.48 -3.87 9.62
N PRO A 459 -28.35 -4.37 8.71
CA PRO A 459 -29.81 -4.29 8.88
C PRO A 459 -30.33 -4.81 10.22
N GLU A 460 -29.73 -5.88 10.74
CA GLU A 460 -30.10 -6.48 12.02
C GLU A 460 -29.77 -5.61 13.25
N PHE A 461 -28.90 -4.63 13.13
CA PHE A 461 -28.51 -3.71 14.22
C PHE A 461 -29.15 -2.32 14.08
N GLN A 462 -29.97 -2.07 13.05
CA GLN A 462 -30.52 -0.75 12.75
C GLN A 462 -31.29 -0.14 13.92
N ASP A 463 -31.95 -0.95 14.72
CA ASP A 463 -32.80 -0.51 15.84
C ASP A 463 -32.07 -0.52 17.19
N THR A 464 -30.85 -1.08 17.26
CA THR A 464 -30.14 -1.33 18.53
C THR A 464 -28.74 -0.75 18.63
N PHE A 465 -28.12 -0.29 17.54
CA PHE A 465 -26.72 0.16 17.52
C PHE A 465 -26.42 1.31 18.48
N ASP A 466 -27.41 2.15 18.82
CA ASP A 466 -27.26 3.26 19.74
C ASP A 466 -27.51 2.88 21.21
N THR A 467 -28.22 1.79 21.45
CA THR A 467 -28.47 1.27 22.81
C THR A 467 -27.41 0.26 23.25
N ASP A 468 -26.78 -0.43 22.30
CA ASP A 468 -25.67 -1.37 22.52
C ASP A 468 -24.57 -1.20 21.44
N PRO A 469 -23.80 -0.09 21.49
CA PRO A 469 -22.77 0.21 20.49
C PRO A 469 -21.68 -0.85 20.39
N GLY A 470 -21.37 -1.50 21.50
CA GLY A 470 -20.32 -2.51 21.58
C GLY A 470 -20.60 -3.80 20.81
N SER A 471 -21.89 -4.12 20.57
CA SER A 471 -22.32 -5.30 19.80
C SER A 471 -22.66 -4.97 18.35
N ALA A 472 -22.74 -3.69 17.98
CA ALA A 472 -23.17 -3.27 16.65
C ALA A 472 -22.12 -3.57 15.58
N LEU A 473 -22.55 -4.19 14.47
CA LEU A 473 -21.73 -4.44 13.31
C LEU A 473 -21.99 -3.43 12.20
N ALA A 474 -20.91 -2.96 11.58
CA ALA A 474 -20.94 -2.09 10.42
C ALA A 474 -21.31 -2.87 9.15
N TYR A 475 -22.04 -2.25 8.25
CA TYR A 475 -22.27 -2.77 6.91
C TYR A 475 -21.08 -2.39 6.01
N ALA A 476 -19.88 -2.84 6.45
CA ALA A 476 -18.58 -2.54 5.90
C ALA A 476 -17.87 -3.79 5.38
N TYR A 477 -16.93 -3.57 4.48
CA TYR A 477 -16.20 -4.61 3.78
C TYR A 477 -14.82 -4.09 3.38
N ASP A 478 -13.76 -4.83 3.75
CA ASP A 478 -12.37 -4.51 3.40
C ASP A 478 -11.79 -5.60 2.51
N ILE A 479 -11.07 -5.19 1.47
CA ILE A 479 -10.33 -6.13 0.62
C ILE A 479 -8.88 -6.20 1.06
N VAL A 480 -8.44 -7.41 1.37
CA VAL A 480 -7.10 -7.70 1.86
C VAL A 480 -6.35 -8.58 0.86
N CYS A 481 -5.08 -8.30 0.67
CA CYS A 481 -4.15 -9.13 -0.11
C CYS A 481 -2.83 -9.27 0.66
N ASN A 482 -2.40 -10.52 0.89
CA ASN A 482 -1.08 -10.81 1.47
C ASN A 482 -0.76 -10.05 2.78
N GLY A 483 -1.73 -9.90 3.67
CA GLY A 483 -1.53 -9.20 4.94
C GLY A 483 -1.63 -7.68 4.84
N SER A 484 -2.04 -7.14 3.71
CA SER A 484 -2.27 -5.71 3.48
C SER A 484 -3.72 -5.45 3.11
N GLU A 485 -4.35 -4.51 3.77
CA GLU A 485 -5.61 -3.93 3.33
C GLU A 485 -5.36 -3.08 2.08
N LEU A 486 -5.95 -3.46 0.97
CA LEU A 486 -5.87 -2.71 -0.29
C LEU A 486 -6.87 -1.55 -0.29
N GLY A 487 -7.98 -1.71 0.39
CA GLY A 487 -9.02 -0.71 0.52
C GLY A 487 -10.21 -1.20 1.29
N GLY A 488 -11.07 -0.28 1.65
CA GLY A 488 -12.28 -0.55 2.42
C GLY A 488 -13.47 0.28 1.94
N GLY A 489 -14.64 -0.21 2.24
CA GLY A 489 -15.90 0.43 1.88
C GLY A 489 -17.05 0.06 2.80
N SER A 490 -18.18 0.69 2.58
CA SER A 490 -19.40 0.39 3.32
C SER A 490 -20.65 0.78 2.54
N ILE A 491 -21.78 0.25 2.96
CA ILE A 491 -23.08 0.83 2.66
C ILE A 491 -23.27 2.03 3.59
N ARG A 492 -23.67 3.17 3.04
CA ARG A 492 -23.71 4.44 3.74
C ARG A 492 -25.05 4.66 4.42
N ILE A 493 -25.03 5.50 5.45
CA ILE A 493 -26.25 6.08 6.00
C ILE A 493 -26.77 7.09 4.97
N HIS A 494 -28.03 6.98 4.59
CA HIS A 494 -28.72 7.90 3.68
C HIS A 494 -29.94 8.57 4.33
N ARG A 495 -30.25 8.23 5.59
CA ARG A 495 -31.33 8.78 6.38
C ARG A 495 -30.80 9.69 7.48
N GLU A 496 -31.33 10.91 7.54
CA GLU A 496 -30.95 11.92 8.54
C GLU A 496 -31.12 11.43 9.98
N ASP A 497 -32.26 10.76 10.27
CA ASP A 497 -32.57 10.25 11.61
C ASP A 497 -31.58 9.19 12.09
N VAL A 498 -31.12 8.32 11.21
CA VAL A 498 -30.07 7.33 11.53
C VAL A 498 -28.73 8.03 11.75
N GLN A 499 -28.39 9.00 10.90
CA GLN A 499 -27.12 9.74 11.02
C GLN A 499 -27.03 10.51 12.34
N LYS A 500 -28.10 11.12 12.79
CA LYS A 500 -28.15 11.81 14.09
C LYS A 500 -27.88 10.85 15.25
N ARG A 501 -28.52 9.68 15.26
CA ARG A 501 -28.27 8.65 16.28
C ARG A 501 -26.80 8.19 16.32
N VAL A 502 -26.15 8.05 15.15
CA VAL A 502 -24.72 7.73 15.09
C VAL A 502 -23.88 8.86 15.71
N PHE A 503 -24.16 10.11 15.39
CA PHE A 503 -23.46 11.25 15.99
C PHE A 503 -23.66 11.33 17.50
N GLU A 504 -24.86 11.03 18.01
CA GLU A 504 -25.14 10.97 19.44
C GLU A 504 -24.27 9.92 20.15
N VAL A 505 -24.13 8.72 19.59
CA VAL A 505 -23.23 7.66 20.09
C VAL A 505 -21.77 8.15 20.16
N MET A 506 -21.33 8.90 19.15
CA MET A 506 -19.99 9.47 19.08
C MET A 506 -19.81 10.73 19.93
N GLY A 507 -20.87 11.23 20.58
CA GLY A 507 -20.85 12.45 21.38
C GLY A 507 -20.66 13.74 20.57
N ILE A 508 -21.15 13.75 19.33
CA ILE A 508 -21.19 14.92 18.45
C ILE A 508 -22.55 15.57 18.61
N SER A 509 -22.58 16.80 19.16
CA SER A 509 -23.85 17.53 19.33
C SER A 509 -24.45 17.97 17.99
N ASP A 510 -25.76 18.27 17.97
CA ASP A 510 -26.44 18.78 16.78
C ASP A 510 -25.79 20.05 16.22
N GLU A 511 -25.29 20.95 17.10
CA GLU A 511 -24.64 22.18 16.71
C GLU A 511 -23.30 21.87 15.99
N VAL A 512 -22.50 20.97 16.56
CA VAL A 512 -21.21 20.56 15.97
C VAL A 512 -21.44 19.78 14.69
N ALA A 513 -22.43 18.88 14.65
CA ALA A 513 -22.80 18.14 13.44
C ALA A 513 -23.24 19.08 12.31
N GLN A 514 -24.06 20.09 12.63
CA GLN A 514 -24.50 21.09 11.66
C GLN A 514 -23.35 22.00 11.21
N GLU A 515 -22.44 22.35 12.10
CA GLU A 515 -21.27 23.14 11.75
C GLU A 515 -20.32 22.38 10.81
N GLN A 516 -20.04 21.12 11.10
CA GLN A 516 -19.02 20.33 10.35
C GLN A 516 -19.59 19.65 9.11
N PHE A 517 -20.80 19.11 9.19
CA PHE A 517 -21.42 18.25 8.18
C PHE A 517 -22.78 18.76 7.68
N GLY A 518 -23.19 19.98 8.06
CA GLY A 518 -24.52 20.53 7.77
C GLY A 518 -24.89 20.45 6.30
N PHE A 519 -23.96 20.71 5.39
CA PHE A 519 -24.21 20.63 3.95
C PHE A 519 -24.58 19.22 3.46
N LEU A 520 -24.08 18.16 4.10
CA LEU A 520 -24.47 16.78 3.79
C LEU A 520 -25.79 16.41 4.47
N LEU A 521 -25.97 16.80 5.73
CA LEU A 521 -27.22 16.57 6.46
C LEU A 521 -28.41 17.27 5.77
N ASP A 522 -28.19 18.48 5.29
CA ASP A 522 -29.18 19.21 4.50
C ASP A 522 -29.50 18.51 3.18
N ALA A 523 -28.50 17.95 2.51
CA ALA A 523 -28.70 17.20 1.28
C ALA A 523 -29.56 15.95 1.49
N PHE A 524 -29.43 15.25 2.63
CA PHE A 524 -30.24 14.07 2.93
C PHE A 524 -31.76 14.37 3.02
N LYS A 525 -32.14 15.60 3.32
CA LYS A 525 -33.52 16.04 3.33
C LYS A 525 -34.16 16.03 1.94
N PHE A 526 -33.37 16.00 0.88
CA PHE A 526 -33.85 16.04 -0.51
C PHE A 526 -33.86 14.66 -1.19
N GLY A 527 -34.06 13.59 -0.44
CA GLY A 527 -34.28 12.27 -0.99
C GLY A 527 -32.98 11.57 -1.40
N ALA A 528 -32.01 11.51 -0.50
CA ALA A 528 -30.79 10.74 -0.72
C ALA A 528 -31.12 9.27 -1.00
N PRO A 529 -30.59 8.68 -2.09
CA PRO A 529 -30.82 7.26 -2.38
C PRO A 529 -30.00 6.39 -1.41
N PRO A 530 -30.41 5.13 -1.16
CA PRO A 530 -29.48 4.13 -0.63
C PRO A 530 -28.23 4.06 -1.51
N HIS A 531 -27.04 4.11 -0.92
CA HIS A 531 -25.78 4.10 -1.67
C HIS A 531 -24.66 3.46 -0.88
N GLY A 532 -23.63 3.04 -1.59
CA GLY A 532 -22.45 2.42 -1.04
C GLY A 532 -21.26 2.57 -1.99
N GLY A 533 -20.09 2.36 -1.46
CA GLY A 533 -18.87 2.50 -2.25
C GLY A 533 -17.64 1.96 -1.53
N ILE A 534 -16.52 2.14 -2.18
CA ILE A 534 -15.22 1.66 -1.70
C ILE A 534 -14.11 2.58 -2.19
N ALA A 535 -13.01 2.65 -1.43
CA ALA A 535 -11.80 3.32 -1.84
C ALA A 535 -10.61 2.38 -1.74
N LEU A 536 -9.78 2.31 -2.80
CA LEU A 536 -8.53 1.56 -2.81
C LEU A 536 -7.32 2.49 -2.75
N GLY A 537 -6.37 2.18 -1.88
CA GLY A 537 -5.06 2.82 -1.87
C GLY A 537 -4.22 2.37 -3.07
N MET A 538 -4.18 3.17 -4.14
CA MET A 538 -3.54 2.79 -5.40
C MET A 538 -2.04 2.58 -5.27
N ASP A 539 -1.37 3.33 -4.39
CA ASP A 539 0.06 3.15 -4.16
C ASP A 539 0.35 1.77 -3.54
N ARG A 540 -0.53 1.29 -2.66
CA ARG A 540 -0.43 -0.05 -2.06
C ARG A 540 -0.75 -1.16 -3.06
N VAL A 541 -1.79 -0.99 -3.89
CA VAL A 541 -2.10 -1.90 -5.01
C VAL A 541 -0.89 -2.04 -5.93
N LEU A 542 -0.30 -0.91 -6.33
CA LEU A 542 0.88 -0.89 -7.21
C LEU A 542 2.13 -1.46 -6.55
N GLN A 543 2.30 -1.30 -5.24
CA GLN A 543 3.35 -1.96 -4.48
C GLN A 543 3.27 -3.49 -4.60
N HIS A 544 2.08 -4.06 -4.44
CA HIS A 544 1.86 -5.50 -4.63
C HIS A 544 2.12 -5.93 -6.07
N LEU A 545 1.57 -5.22 -7.05
CA LEU A 545 1.77 -5.53 -8.48
C LEU A 545 3.23 -5.43 -8.92
N SER A 546 4.00 -4.49 -8.34
CA SER A 546 5.44 -4.31 -8.59
C SER A 546 6.33 -5.18 -7.71
N LYS A 547 5.74 -5.89 -6.72
CA LYS A 547 6.47 -6.75 -5.74
C LYS A 547 7.59 -6.02 -5.01
N THR A 548 7.33 -4.77 -4.59
CA THR A 548 8.27 -3.91 -3.87
C THR A 548 7.92 -3.81 -2.39
N ASP A 549 8.92 -3.50 -1.55
CA ASP A 549 8.75 -3.44 -0.10
C ASP A 549 8.21 -2.08 0.40
N SER A 550 8.15 -1.07 -0.47
CA SER A 550 7.72 0.28 -0.10
C SER A 550 6.90 0.94 -1.21
N ILE A 551 5.84 1.66 -0.81
CA ILE A 551 5.05 2.48 -1.75
C ILE A 551 5.87 3.59 -2.40
N ARG A 552 6.99 4.03 -1.81
CA ARG A 552 7.89 5.02 -2.39
C ARG A 552 8.49 4.58 -3.74
N GLU A 553 8.61 3.27 -3.96
CA GLU A 553 9.12 2.73 -5.23
C GLU A 553 8.15 2.94 -6.41
N VAL A 554 6.86 3.03 -6.13
CA VAL A 554 5.81 3.17 -7.15
C VAL A 554 5.25 4.59 -7.29
N ILE A 555 5.77 5.55 -6.51
CA ILE A 555 5.43 6.97 -6.59
C ILE A 555 6.54 7.72 -7.34
N ALA A 556 6.16 8.60 -8.28
CA ALA A 556 7.14 9.32 -9.10
C ALA A 556 8.09 10.18 -8.25
N PHE A 557 7.56 11.00 -7.35
CA PHE A 557 8.30 11.88 -6.44
C PHE A 557 7.79 11.74 -5.00
N PRO A 558 8.18 10.66 -4.29
CA PRO A 558 7.73 10.44 -2.91
C PRO A 558 8.50 11.32 -1.93
N LYS A 559 7.93 11.52 -0.75
CA LYS A 559 8.64 12.08 0.41
C LYS A 559 9.49 10.99 1.08
N SER A 560 10.55 11.40 1.76
CA SER A 560 11.37 10.53 2.61
C SER A 560 10.60 10.03 3.84
N GLY A 561 11.22 9.17 4.63
CA GLY A 561 10.60 8.57 5.81
C GLY A 561 10.22 9.56 6.93
N ASN A 562 10.70 10.81 6.87
CA ASN A 562 10.34 11.90 7.78
C ASN A 562 9.48 13.00 7.12
N GLY A 563 8.95 12.74 5.92
CA GLY A 563 8.08 13.69 5.21
C GLY A 563 8.81 14.78 4.43
N PHE A 564 10.13 14.81 4.47
CA PHE A 564 10.94 15.75 3.71
C PHE A 564 11.10 15.32 2.25
N ASP A 565 11.13 16.28 1.34
CA ASP A 565 11.43 16.07 -0.07
C ASP A 565 12.88 16.49 -0.38
N PRO A 566 13.83 15.54 -0.51
CA PRO A 566 15.24 15.86 -0.75
C PRO A 566 15.50 16.51 -2.12
N LEU A 567 14.57 16.39 -3.07
CA LEU A 567 14.69 16.99 -4.41
C LEU A 567 14.41 18.49 -4.39
N THR A 568 13.30 18.88 -3.77
CA THR A 568 12.82 20.28 -3.74
C THR A 568 13.14 21.01 -2.45
N ALA A 569 13.66 20.28 -1.44
CA ALA A 569 13.85 20.76 -0.07
C ALA A 569 12.54 21.24 0.61
N ALA A 570 11.41 20.62 0.26
CA ALA A 570 10.12 20.90 0.91
C ALA A 570 9.91 19.98 2.14
N PRO A 571 9.30 20.49 3.25
CA PRO A 571 8.81 21.86 3.42
C PRO A 571 9.95 22.88 3.60
N ALA A 572 9.72 24.11 3.13
CA ALA A 572 10.67 25.18 3.20
C ALA A 572 9.99 26.49 3.70
N PRO A 573 10.71 27.38 4.39
CA PRO A 573 10.18 28.69 4.75
C PRO A 573 9.68 29.48 3.56
N ILE A 574 8.61 30.23 3.76
CA ILE A 574 8.11 31.20 2.77
C ILE A 574 8.60 32.61 3.10
N SER A 575 8.63 33.53 2.12
CA SER A 575 9.09 34.90 2.35
C SER A 575 8.16 35.67 3.29
N ALA A 576 8.70 36.72 3.94
CA ALA A 576 7.90 37.62 4.78
C ALA A 576 6.73 38.25 4.01
N GLU A 577 6.93 38.56 2.74
CA GLU A 577 5.90 39.10 1.85
C GLU A 577 4.76 38.08 1.63
N GLN A 578 5.10 36.83 1.35
CA GLN A 578 4.13 35.74 1.22
C GLN A 578 3.37 35.47 2.53
N ARG A 579 4.06 35.55 3.70
CA ARG A 579 3.40 35.41 5.00
C ARG A 579 2.39 36.53 5.24
N ALA A 580 2.79 37.77 4.93
CA ALA A 580 1.92 38.94 5.07
C ALA A 580 0.70 38.85 4.14
N GLU A 581 0.89 38.45 2.87
CA GLU A 581 -0.20 38.23 1.90
C GLU A 581 -1.15 37.11 2.36
N ALA A 582 -0.62 36.05 2.93
CA ALA A 582 -1.41 34.92 3.45
C ALA A 582 -2.12 35.24 4.78
N GLY A 583 -1.80 36.36 5.43
CA GLY A 583 -2.30 36.72 6.76
C GLY A 583 -1.78 35.81 7.88
N VAL A 584 -0.61 35.19 7.67
CA VAL A 584 0.05 34.28 8.63
C VAL A 584 1.25 34.99 9.22
N ASP A 585 1.15 35.39 10.49
CA ASP A 585 2.22 36.08 11.21
C ASP A 585 3.08 35.05 11.97
N PHE A 586 3.93 34.33 11.21
CA PHE A 586 4.86 33.34 11.76
C PHE A 586 6.24 33.51 11.12
N GLU A 587 7.25 33.78 11.92
CA GLU A 587 8.65 33.68 11.55
C GLU A 587 9.18 32.30 12.02
N PRO A 588 9.76 31.47 11.11
CA PRO A 588 10.44 30.25 11.52
C PRO A 588 11.57 30.61 12.50
N GLU A 589 11.73 29.87 13.57
CA GLU A 589 12.96 29.93 14.35
C GLU A 589 14.12 29.51 13.43
N ASP A 590 15.18 30.31 13.37
CA ASP A 590 16.42 29.92 12.71
C ASP A 590 16.94 28.69 13.46
N ASP A 591 16.82 27.50 12.88
CA ASP A 591 17.59 26.35 13.34
C ASP A 591 19.06 26.72 13.11
N ASP A 592 19.69 27.16 14.16
CA ASP A 592 21.11 27.48 14.19
C ASP A 592 21.92 26.25 13.72
N ALA A 593 22.61 26.47 12.60
CA ALA A 593 23.84 25.94 12.07
C ALA A 593 24.41 24.62 12.63
#